data_01e80400f24a3a1d9cf132ae0f45f6be
#
_entry.id   01e80400f24a3a1d9cf132ae0f45f6be
#
_cell.length_a   1.000
_cell.length_b   1.000
_cell.length_c   1.000
_cell.angle_alpha   90.00
_cell.angle_beta   90.00
_cell.angle_gamma   90.00
#
_symmetry.space_group_name_H-M   'P 1'
#
loop_
_entity.id
_entity.type
_entity.pdbx_description
1 polymer ?
#
loop_
_entity_poly.entity_id
_entity_poly.type
_entity_poly.pdbx_seq_one_letter_code
_entity_poly.pdbx_strand_id
1 'polypeptide(L)'
;LVGSEMCIRDRLVMLSAAMNSPVEGAAKGRRVHLAAMLVEMIHVASLIHDDVIDESDMRRGRASVNARWQSRNAVVVGDYILAKNMDLGLKSGQFDLVTHVCGAIATLCEGEILQNDKANRQEMTRASYLDIIYKKTACLIGVSASAGTLAVGASREKQALMRKFGESIGMAFQIQDDILDYTRTARTGKPSNNDLREHKVTLPLLTVLESVGEERRKELLARLARCHEEDESVEYLQHIVENEGGMEKAARVMQEYLARAMSVLSEYEPSEYRDALANLCVYVGERDR
;
A
#
# COMPACT_ATOMS: atom_id res chain seq x y z
N LEU A 1 -6.48 21.70 -8.40
CA LEU A 1 -6.05 20.45 -7.79
C LEU A 1 -5.08 19.73 -8.72
N VAL A 2 -3.89 20.29 -8.83
CA VAL A 2 -2.81 19.73 -9.63
C VAL A 2 -1.71 19.35 -8.64
N GLY A 3 -1.80 18.14 -8.13
CA GLY A 3 -0.69 17.45 -7.51
C GLY A 3 -0.51 16.16 -8.31
N SER A 4 0.69 15.90 -8.74
CA SER A 4 1.10 14.78 -9.60
C SER A 4 0.94 13.39 -8.98
N GLU A 5 0.25 13.27 -7.87
CA GLU A 5 -0.16 12.02 -7.24
C GLU A 5 -1.68 11.92 -7.24
N MET A 6 -2.25 11.78 -8.45
CA MET A 6 -3.64 11.35 -8.54
C MET A 6 -3.73 9.99 -7.88
N CYS A 7 -4.67 9.87 -6.95
CA CYS A 7 -4.88 8.66 -6.17
C CYS A 7 -4.99 7.43 -7.08
N ILE A 8 -4.11 6.47 -6.89
CA ILE A 8 -4.13 5.22 -7.67
C ILE A 8 -5.46 4.49 -7.45
N ARG A 9 -6.06 4.63 -6.28
CA ARG A 9 -7.27 3.92 -5.86
C ARG A 9 -8.51 4.36 -6.63
N ASP A 10 -8.74 5.66 -6.77
CA ASP A 10 -9.88 6.17 -7.54
C ASP A 10 -9.77 5.82 -9.03
N ARG A 11 -8.55 5.89 -9.60
CA ARG A 11 -8.29 5.43 -10.97
C ARG A 11 -8.58 3.95 -11.13
N LEU A 12 -8.15 3.10 -10.17
CA LEU A 12 -8.45 1.68 -10.18
C LEU A 12 -9.95 1.41 -10.15
N VAL A 13 -10.71 2.13 -9.31
CA VAL A 13 -12.18 2.04 -9.32
C VAL A 13 -12.75 2.38 -10.69
N MET A 14 -12.31 3.49 -11.30
CA MET A 14 -12.86 3.94 -12.57
C MET A 14 -12.45 3.04 -13.75
N LEU A 15 -11.18 2.63 -13.83
CA LEU A 15 -10.68 1.76 -14.90
C LEU A 15 -11.29 0.36 -14.83
N SER A 16 -11.40 -0.22 -13.64
CA SER A 16 -12.04 -1.53 -13.46
C SER A 16 -13.53 -1.49 -13.75
N ALA A 17 -14.22 -0.38 -13.42
CA ALA A 17 -15.61 -0.17 -13.82
C ALA A 17 -15.75 -0.09 -15.35
N ALA A 18 -14.91 0.70 -16.02
CA ALA A 18 -14.93 0.87 -17.47
C ALA A 18 -14.64 -0.46 -18.20
N MET A 19 -13.63 -1.21 -17.75
CA MET A 19 -13.26 -2.49 -18.36
C MET A 19 -14.35 -3.57 -18.17
N ASN A 20 -15.15 -3.51 -17.12
CA ASN A 20 -16.14 -4.53 -16.78
C ASN A 20 -17.59 -4.16 -17.12
N SER A 21 -17.82 -3.01 -17.75
CA SER A 21 -19.17 -2.58 -18.19
C SER A 21 -19.33 -2.68 -19.69
N PRO A 22 -20.45 -3.23 -20.20
CA PRO A 22 -20.79 -3.16 -21.62
C PRO A 22 -21.32 -1.77 -22.03
N VAL A 23 -21.59 -0.89 -21.06
CA VAL A 23 -22.18 0.44 -21.30
C VAL A 23 -21.07 1.47 -21.38
N GLU A 24 -20.97 2.14 -22.52
CA GLU A 24 -20.04 3.26 -22.71
C GLU A 24 -20.30 4.36 -21.65
N GLY A 25 -19.23 4.90 -21.08
CA GLY A 25 -19.34 5.95 -20.06
C GLY A 25 -19.77 5.48 -18.66
N ALA A 26 -19.96 4.19 -18.43
CA ALA A 26 -20.36 3.65 -17.12
C ALA A 26 -19.39 4.04 -15.97
N ALA A 27 -18.11 4.20 -16.27
CA ALA A 27 -17.12 4.70 -15.32
C ALA A 27 -17.46 6.11 -14.75
N LYS A 28 -18.24 6.90 -15.49
CA LYS A 28 -18.71 8.22 -15.06
C LYS A 28 -20.03 8.16 -14.26
N GLY A 29 -20.53 6.97 -14.01
CA GLY A 29 -21.77 6.76 -13.28
C GLY A 29 -21.66 7.18 -11.80
N ARG A 30 -22.77 7.71 -11.23
CA ARG A 30 -22.81 8.17 -9.84
C ARG A 30 -22.39 7.11 -8.83
N ARG A 31 -22.72 5.83 -9.10
CA ARG A 31 -22.37 4.71 -8.24
C ARG A 31 -20.85 4.42 -8.24
N VAL A 32 -20.19 4.57 -9.39
CA VAL A 32 -18.73 4.43 -9.51
C VAL A 32 -18.01 5.55 -8.76
N HIS A 33 -18.46 6.79 -8.90
CA HIS A 33 -17.91 7.92 -8.14
C HIS A 33 -18.11 7.75 -6.62
N LEU A 34 -19.26 7.21 -6.21
CA LEU A 34 -19.47 6.89 -4.79
C LEU A 34 -18.47 5.85 -4.30
N ALA A 35 -18.26 4.76 -5.05
CA ALA A 35 -17.28 3.73 -4.71
C ALA A 35 -15.86 4.32 -4.58
N ALA A 36 -15.43 5.16 -5.52
CA ALA A 36 -14.15 5.83 -5.48
C ALA A 36 -14.03 6.73 -4.23
N MET A 37 -15.07 7.50 -3.93
CA MET A 37 -15.09 8.39 -2.77
C MET A 37 -15.04 7.63 -1.44
N LEU A 38 -15.79 6.52 -1.32
CA LEU A 38 -15.77 5.68 -0.11
C LEU A 38 -14.36 5.11 0.15
N VAL A 39 -13.69 4.63 -0.88
CA VAL A 39 -12.32 4.09 -0.78
C VAL A 39 -11.33 5.19 -0.40
N GLU A 40 -11.39 6.35 -1.05
CA GLU A 40 -10.46 7.46 -0.77
C GLU A 40 -10.63 8.02 0.64
N MET A 41 -11.86 8.12 1.15
CA MET A 41 -12.09 8.59 2.51
C MET A 41 -11.49 7.62 3.54
N ILE A 42 -11.58 6.30 3.33
CA ILE A 42 -10.91 5.32 4.19
C ILE A 42 -9.39 5.53 4.15
N HIS A 43 -8.83 5.67 2.95
CA HIS A 43 -7.39 5.89 2.81
C HIS A 43 -6.92 7.19 3.48
N VAL A 44 -7.66 8.29 3.32
CA VAL A 44 -7.30 9.56 3.97
C VAL A 44 -7.36 9.43 5.48
N ALA A 45 -8.37 8.75 6.01
CA ALA A 45 -8.49 8.52 7.45
C ALA A 45 -7.34 7.64 7.98
N SER A 46 -6.98 6.55 7.27
CA SER A 46 -5.84 5.71 7.66
C SER A 46 -4.53 6.50 7.67
N LEU A 47 -4.27 7.33 6.64
CA LEU A 47 -3.07 8.18 6.61
C LEU A 47 -2.98 9.14 7.80
N ILE A 48 -4.11 9.68 8.25
CA ILE A 48 -4.14 10.58 9.43
C ILE A 48 -3.83 9.82 10.71
N HIS A 49 -4.36 8.59 10.87
CA HIS A 49 -4.05 7.73 12.00
C HIS A 49 -2.60 7.25 11.97
N ASP A 50 -2.09 6.86 10.79
CA ASP A 50 -0.69 6.47 10.61
C ASP A 50 0.27 7.62 10.98
N ASP A 51 -0.02 8.87 10.58
CA ASP A 51 0.79 10.03 10.96
C ASP A 51 0.86 10.25 12.49
N VAL A 52 -0.17 9.81 13.23
CA VAL A 52 -0.14 9.85 14.70
C VAL A 52 0.69 8.68 15.28
N ILE A 53 0.53 7.49 14.73
CA ILE A 53 1.23 6.27 15.17
C ILE A 53 2.74 6.38 14.91
N ASP A 54 3.10 6.87 13.72
CA ASP A 54 4.49 7.05 13.28
C ASP A 54 5.09 8.40 13.76
N GLU A 55 4.37 9.19 14.58
CA GLU A 55 4.77 10.53 15.05
C GLU A 55 5.24 11.45 13.91
N SER A 56 4.66 11.30 12.73
CA SER A 56 5.09 12.00 11.51
C SER A 56 4.63 13.45 11.47
N ASP A 57 5.57 14.38 11.36
CA ASP A 57 5.28 15.81 11.23
C ASP A 57 4.97 16.25 9.79
N MET A 58 5.39 15.47 8.80
CA MET A 58 5.29 15.83 7.39
C MET A 58 4.63 14.72 6.56
N ARG A 59 3.70 15.12 5.70
CA ARG A 59 3.06 14.26 4.70
C ARG A 59 3.08 14.92 3.33
N ARG A 60 3.71 14.29 2.34
CA ARG A 60 3.80 14.81 0.95
C ARG A 60 4.31 16.26 0.88
N GLY A 61 5.36 16.57 1.65
CA GLY A 61 5.97 17.90 1.69
C GLY A 61 5.16 19.00 2.40
N ARG A 62 4.09 18.61 3.12
CA ARG A 62 3.25 19.52 3.94
C ARG A 62 3.19 19.02 5.37
N ALA A 63 2.94 19.95 6.31
CA ALA A 63 2.70 19.56 7.69
C ALA A 63 1.50 18.61 7.80
N SER A 64 1.69 17.50 8.51
CA SER A 64 0.64 16.52 8.78
C SER A 64 -0.49 17.12 9.64
N VAL A 65 -1.61 16.40 9.72
CA VAL A 65 -2.71 16.77 10.64
C VAL A 65 -2.21 16.70 12.09
N ASN A 66 -1.37 15.69 12.39
CA ASN A 66 -0.73 15.51 13.69
C ASN A 66 0.12 16.73 14.08
N ALA A 67 1.00 17.20 13.19
CA ALA A 67 1.84 18.38 13.44
C ALA A 67 1.04 19.67 13.64
N ARG A 68 -0.12 19.81 12.95
CA ARG A 68 -0.94 21.04 13.02
C ARG A 68 -1.86 21.11 14.22
N TRP A 69 -2.46 19.96 14.60
CA TRP A 69 -3.56 19.94 15.57
C TRP A 69 -3.29 19.06 16.79
N GLN A 70 -2.11 18.51 16.92
CA GLN A 70 -1.70 17.54 17.95
C GLN A 70 -2.43 16.20 17.84
N SER A 71 -1.79 15.16 18.35
CA SER A 71 -2.21 13.75 18.18
C SER A 71 -3.66 13.49 18.60
N ARG A 72 -4.13 14.10 19.69
CA ARG A 72 -5.52 13.92 20.17
C ARG A 72 -6.56 14.39 19.15
N ASN A 73 -6.34 15.54 18.54
CA ASN A 73 -7.26 16.09 17.54
C ASN A 73 -7.11 15.35 16.21
N ALA A 74 -5.90 14.93 15.84
CA ALA A 74 -5.67 14.17 14.61
C ALA A 74 -6.44 12.84 14.63
N VAL A 75 -6.42 12.10 15.75
CA VAL A 75 -7.24 10.89 15.91
C VAL A 75 -8.72 11.18 15.68
N VAL A 76 -9.26 12.23 16.34
CA VAL A 76 -10.68 12.61 16.18
C VAL A 76 -11.01 13.01 14.73
N VAL A 77 -10.09 13.64 14.01
CA VAL A 77 -10.27 13.97 12.58
C VAL A 77 -10.34 12.72 11.73
N GLY A 78 -9.46 11.73 11.95
CA GLY A 78 -9.52 10.44 11.26
C GLY A 78 -10.86 9.72 11.53
N ASP A 79 -11.28 9.66 12.79
CA ASP A 79 -12.58 9.07 13.18
C ASP A 79 -13.76 9.80 12.54
N TYR A 80 -13.71 11.14 12.49
CA TYR A 80 -14.74 11.93 11.83
C TYR A 80 -14.87 11.62 10.34
N ILE A 81 -13.73 11.45 9.64
CA ILE A 81 -13.73 11.08 8.22
C ILE A 81 -14.31 9.68 8.04
N LEU A 82 -13.96 8.69 8.88
CA LEU A 82 -14.55 7.36 8.84
C LEU A 82 -16.07 7.38 9.11
N ALA A 83 -16.51 8.14 10.11
CA ALA A 83 -17.93 8.30 10.42
C ALA A 83 -18.69 8.96 9.25
N LYS A 84 -18.09 9.98 8.62
CA LYS A 84 -18.67 10.62 7.43
C LYS A 84 -18.70 9.71 6.22
N ASN A 85 -17.69 8.85 6.05
CA ASN A 85 -17.68 7.82 5.02
C ASN A 85 -18.88 6.86 5.17
N MET A 86 -19.11 6.37 6.38
CA MET A 86 -20.24 5.51 6.68
C MET A 86 -21.59 6.22 6.48
N ASP A 87 -21.76 7.44 6.99
CA ASP A 87 -22.98 8.26 6.83
C ASP A 87 -23.30 8.47 5.34
N LEU A 88 -22.30 8.84 4.53
CA LEU A 88 -22.46 9.01 3.09
C LEU A 88 -22.90 7.70 2.41
N GLY A 89 -22.21 6.60 2.72
CA GLY A 89 -22.51 5.30 2.16
C GLY A 89 -23.94 4.84 2.50
N LEU A 90 -24.33 4.92 3.77
CA LEU A 90 -25.68 4.53 4.23
C LEU A 90 -26.78 5.39 3.61
N LYS A 91 -26.60 6.72 3.56
CA LYS A 91 -27.55 7.65 2.94
C LYS A 91 -27.70 7.46 1.43
N SER A 92 -26.69 6.90 0.78
CA SER A 92 -26.75 6.59 -0.65
C SER A 92 -27.70 5.43 -0.99
N GLY A 93 -28.04 4.58 -0.01
CA GLY A 93 -28.78 3.35 -0.21
C GLY A 93 -27.99 2.22 -0.92
N GLN A 94 -26.70 2.41 -1.17
CA GLN A 94 -25.84 1.45 -1.86
C GLN A 94 -25.13 0.52 -0.84
N PHE A 95 -25.93 -0.26 -0.10
CA PHE A 95 -25.43 -1.07 1.01
C PHE A 95 -24.41 -2.13 0.61
N ASP A 96 -24.49 -2.66 -0.61
CA ASP A 96 -23.53 -3.61 -1.15
C ASP A 96 -22.12 -2.99 -1.31
N LEU A 97 -22.05 -1.76 -1.82
CA LEU A 97 -20.78 -1.01 -1.89
C LEU A 97 -20.24 -0.71 -0.49
N VAL A 98 -21.09 -0.26 0.42
CA VAL A 98 -20.71 0.01 1.81
C VAL A 98 -20.12 -1.24 2.46
N THR A 99 -20.83 -2.36 2.39
CA THR A 99 -20.37 -3.63 2.96
C THR A 99 -19.03 -4.07 2.35
N HIS A 100 -18.90 -3.93 1.01
CA HIS A 100 -17.69 -4.32 0.29
C HIS A 100 -16.46 -3.50 0.73
N VAL A 101 -16.62 -2.19 0.91
CA VAL A 101 -15.51 -1.26 1.21
C VAL A 101 -15.19 -1.25 2.72
N CYS A 102 -16.20 -1.28 3.59
CA CYS A 102 -15.99 -1.23 5.04
C CYS A 102 -15.21 -2.44 5.58
N GLY A 103 -15.32 -3.61 4.93
CA GLY A 103 -14.53 -4.78 5.32
C GLY A 103 -13.01 -4.57 5.29
N ALA A 104 -12.53 -3.62 4.46
CA ALA A 104 -11.12 -3.28 4.41
C ALA A 104 -10.62 -2.56 5.68
N ILE A 105 -11.50 -1.82 6.39
CA ILE A 105 -11.09 -1.04 7.58
C ILE A 105 -10.55 -1.96 8.67
N ALA A 106 -11.28 -3.04 8.97
CA ALA A 106 -10.83 -4.01 9.97
C ALA A 106 -9.48 -4.64 9.57
N THR A 107 -9.33 -5.01 8.29
CA THR A 107 -8.09 -5.59 7.77
C THR A 107 -6.90 -4.61 7.89
N LEU A 108 -7.11 -3.33 7.59
CA LEU A 108 -6.08 -2.28 7.77
C LEU A 108 -5.64 -2.19 9.23
N CYS A 109 -6.60 -2.11 10.17
CA CYS A 109 -6.30 -2.06 11.61
C CYS A 109 -5.55 -3.32 12.10
N GLU A 110 -5.96 -4.51 11.64
CA GLU A 110 -5.26 -5.77 11.96
C GLU A 110 -3.81 -5.75 11.44
N GLY A 111 -3.56 -5.16 10.27
CA GLY A 111 -2.23 -5.02 9.70
C GLY A 111 -1.33 -4.14 10.58
N GLU A 112 -1.86 -3.02 11.06
CA GLU A 112 -1.14 -2.11 11.95
C GLU A 112 -0.79 -2.76 13.29
N ILE A 113 -1.78 -3.42 13.91
CA ILE A 113 -1.58 -4.14 15.18
C ILE A 113 -0.52 -5.25 15.02
N LEU A 114 -0.59 -6.01 13.91
CA LEU A 114 0.35 -7.09 13.64
C LEU A 114 1.78 -6.55 13.42
N GLN A 115 1.93 -5.45 12.69
CA GLN A 115 3.24 -4.81 12.47
C GLN A 115 3.87 -4.41 13.80
N ASN A 116 3.12 -3.74 14.66
CA ASN A 116 3.59 -3.28 15.97
C ASN A 116 3.95 -4.46 16.89
N ASP A 117 3.14 -5.54 16.92
CA ASP A 117 3.46 -6.74 17.71
C ASP A 117 4.77 -7.40 17.23
N LYS A 118 4.96 -7.56 15.91
CA LYS A 118 6.16 -8.19 15.34
C LYS A 118 7.41 -7.33 15.49
N ALA A 119 7.30 -6.02 15.38
CA ALA A 119 8.40 -5.10 15.62
C ALA A 119 8.87 -5.17 17.10
N ASN A 120 7.94 -5.11 18.05
CA ASN A 120 8.24 -5.18 19.47
C ASN A 120 8.91 -6.50 19.89
N ARG A 121 8.57 -7.62 19.24
CA ARG A 121 9.16 -8.94 19.54
C ARG A 121 10.40 -9.26 18.73
N GLN A 122 10.76 -8.43 17.75
CA GLN A 122 11.82 -8.71 16.77
C GLN A 122 11.66 -10.07 16.05
N GLU A 123 10.42 -10.50 15.84
CA GLU A 123 10.03 -11.80 15.27
C GLU A 123 9.53 -11.69 13.82
N MET A 124 10.07 -10.74 13.04
CA MET A 124 9.67 -10.60 11.65
C MET A 124 10.11 -11.81 10.83
N THR A 125 9.14 -12.44 10.17
CA THR A 125 9.34 -13.52 9.19
C THR A 125 8.79 -13.10 7.84
N ARG A 126 9.18 -13.78 6.76
CA ARG A 126 8.64 -13.51 5.42
C ARG A 126 7.11 -13.63 5.39
N ALA A 127 6.55 -14.63 6.05
CA ALA A 127 5.10 -14.81 6.12
C ALA A 127 4.42 -13.65 6.83
N SER A 128 4.93 -13.21 7.99
CA SER A 128 4.36 -12.07 8.72
C SER A 128 4.55 -10.75 7.96
N TYR A 129 5.70 -10.53 7.32
CA TYR A 129 5.92 -9.38 6.46
C TYR A 129 4.89 -9.31 5.31
N LEU A 130 4.71 -10.41 4.57
CA LEU A 130 3.75 -10.46 3.47
C LEU A 130 2.31 -10.27 3.96
N ASP A 131 1.93 -10.80 5.12
CA ASP A 131 0.61 -10.59 5.72
C ASP A 131 0.40 -9.12 6.14
N ILE A 132 1.42 -8.49 6.71
CA ILE A 132 1.39 -7.06 7.08
C ILE A 132 1.17 -6.18 5.84
N ILE A 133 2.00 -6.31 4.80
CA ILE A 133 1.87 -5.46 3.60
C ILE A 133 0.59 -5.75 2.82
N TYR A 134 0.08 -6.99 2.86
CA TYR A 134 -1.24 -7.31 2.34
C TYR A 134 -2.31 -6.52 3.09
N LYS A 135 -2.33 -6.58 4.41
CA LYS A 135 -3.35 -5.94 5.24
C LYS A 135 -3.27 -4.41 5.18
N LYS A 136 -2.07 -3.84 5.30
CA LYS A 136 -1.88 -2.37 5.32
C LYS A 136 -2.05 -1.70 3.96
N THR A 137 -1.68 -2.37 2.88
CA THR A 137 -1.61 -1.74 1.55
C THR A 137 -2.43 -2.47 0.50
N ALA A 138 -2.17 -3.76 0.27
CA ALA A 138 -2.73 -4.48 -0.87
C ALA A 138 -4.23 -4.72 -0.75
N CYS A 139 -4.75 -4.95 0.45
CA CYS A 139 -6.18 -5.18 0.69
C CYS A 139 -7.04 -4.03 0.16
N LEU A 140 -6.70 -2.78 0.51
CA LEU A 140 -7.49 -1.61 0.09
C LEU A 140 -7.37 -1.37 -1.43
N ILE A 141 -6.21 -1.63 -2.04
CA ILE A 141 -6.01 -1.56 -3.49
C ILE A 141 -6.85 -2.64 -4.19
N GLY A 142 -6.91 -3.86 -3.64
CA GLY A 142 -7.78 -4.92 -4.14
C GLY A 142 -9.27 -4.58 -4.04
N VAL A 143 -9.68 -4.02 -2.89
CA VAL A 143 -11.05 -3.52 -2.69
C VAL A 143 -11.37 -2.40 -3.68
N SER A 144 -10.45 -1.50 -3.98
CA SER A 144 -10.65 -0.43 -4.96
C SER A 144 -10.98 -0.98 -6.35
N ALA A 145 -10.16 -1.91 -6.84
CA ALA A 145 -10.38 -2.52 -8.15
C ALA A 145 -11.69 -3.31 -8.22
N SER A 146 -12.03 -4.07 -7.17
CA SER A 146 -13.28 -4.83 -7.12
C SER A 146 -14.51 -3.96 -6.87
N ALA A 147 -14.40 -2.84 -6.16
CA ALA A 147 -15.51 -1.91 -5.94
C ALA A 147 -15.99 -1.24 -7.24
N GLY A 148 -15.07 -0.90 -8.16
CA GLY A 148 -15.41 -0.41 -9.48
C GLY A 148 -16.22 -1.43 -10.29
N THR A 149 -15.78 -2.68 -10.26
CA THR A 149 -16.45 -3.81 -10.93
C THR A 149 -17.85 -4.08 -10.32
N LEU A 150 -17.97 -4.04 -9.00
CA LEU A 150 -19.23 -4.13 -8.28
C LEU A 150 -20.16 -2.97 -8.65
N ALA A 151 -19.64 -1.76 -8.74
CA ALA A 151 -20.42 -0.56 -9.02
C ALA A 151 -21.14 -0.60 -10.38
N VAL A 152 -20.60 -1.33 -11.35
CA VAL A 152 -21.24 -1.52 -12.67
C VAL A 152 -22.06 -2.81 -12.76
N GLY A 153 -22.25 -3.53 -11.66
CA GLY A 153 -23.07 -4.74 -11.62
C GLY A 153 -22.44 -5.97 -12.30
N ALA A 154 -21.12 -5.99 -12.46
CA ALA A 154 -20.43 -7.14 -13.04
C ALA A 154 -20.52 -8.38 -12.13
N SER A 155 -20.30 -9.56 -12.71
CA SER A 155 -20.40 -10.84 -12.00
C SER A 155 -19.43 -10.96 -10.83
N ARG A 156 -19.71 -11.86 -9.88
CA ARG A 156 -18.84 -12.11 -8.75
C ARG A 156 -17.46 -12.61 -9.16
N GLU A 157 -17.38 -13.38 -10.24
CA GLU A 157 -16.14 -13.87 -10.81
C GLU A 157 -15.25 -12.70 -11.27
N LYS A 158 -15.84 -11.74 -11.99
CA LYS A 158 -15.13 -10.53 -12.43
C LYS A 158 -14.72 -9.65 -11.26
N GLN A 159 -15.55 -9.53 -10.22
CA GLN A 159 -15.19 -8.84 -8.99
C GLN A 159 -13.99 -9.51 -8.29
N ALA A 160 -13.97 -10.85 -8.20
CA ALA A 160 -12.87 -11.62 -7.62
C ALA A 160 -11.59 -11.48 -8.44
N LEU A 161 -11.66 -11.52 -9.77
CA LEU A 161 -10.52 -11.30 -10.66
C LEU A 161 -9.91 -9.91 -10.47
N MET A 162 -10.73 -8.87 -10.45
CA MET A 162 -10.24 -7.51 -10.24
C MET A 162 -9.72 -7.29 -8.83
N ARG A 163 -10.28 -7.96 -7.82
CA ARG A 163 -9.72 -7.95 -6.48
C ARG A 163 -8.32 -8.56 -6.47
N LYS A 164 -8.14 -9.74 -7.07
CA LYS A 164 -6.84 -10.41 -7.20
C LYS A 164 -5.81 -9.57 -7.95
N PHE A 165 -6.24 -8.88 -9.01
CA PHE A 165 -5.42 -7.91 -9.74
C PHE A 165 -4.93 -6.80 -8.80
N GLY A 166 -5.85 -6.12 -8.11
CA GLY A 166 -5.53 -5.02 -7.22
C GLY A 166 -4.66 -5.43 -6.02
N GLU A 167 -4.93 -6.60 -5.42
CA GLU A 167 -4.11 -7.16 -4.34
C GLU A 167 -2.67 -7.43 -4.83
N SER A 168 -2.53 -7.99 -6.03
CA SER A 168 -1.21 -8.28 -6.60
C SER A 168 -0.42 -7.00 -6.88
N ILE A 169 -1.05 -5.99 -7.47
CA ILE A 169 -0.41 -4.67 -7.68
C ILE A 169 -0.05 -3.99 -6.35
N GLY A 170 -0.92 -4.11 -5.35
CA GLY A 170 -0.70 -3.53 -4.03
C GLY A 170 0.50 -4.14 -3.31
N MET A 171 0.66 -5.47 -3.41
CA MET A 171 1.85 -6.18 -2.90
C MET A 171 3.12 -5.70 -3.61
N ALA A 172 3.10 -5.65 -4.93
CA ALA A 172 4.25 -5.17 -5.72
C ALA A 172 4.58 -3.70 -5.39
N PHE A 173 3.55 -2.87 -5.23
CA PHE A 173 3.71 -1.46 -4.89
C PHE A 173 4.43 -1.27 -3.56
N GLN A 174 4.03 -2.01 -2.51
CA GLN A 174 4.67 -1.90 -1.21
C GLN A 174 6.11 -2.43 -1.24
N ILE A 175 6.35 -3.58 -1.89
CA ILE A 175 7.72 -4.10 -2.01
C ILE A 175 8.63 -3.11 -2.77
N GLN A 176 8.11 -2.44 -3.79
CA GLN A 176 8.87 -1.40 -4.50
C GLN A 176 9.14 -0.17 -3.61
N ASP A 177 8.19 0.24 -2.76
CA ASP A 177 8.43 1.31 -1.78
C ASP A 177 9.57 0.93 -0.83
N ASP A 178 9.55 -0.30 -0.31
CA ASP A 178 10.59 -0.81 0.59
C ASP A 178 11.96 -0.88 -0.11
N ILE A 179 12.01 -1.25 -1.40
CA ILE A 179 13.25 -1.23 -2.20
C ILE A 179 13.75 0.21 -2.38
N LEU A 180 12.85 1.14 -2.70
CA LEU A 180 13.21 2.54 -2.94
C LEU A 180 13.74 3.24 -1.69
N ASP A 181 13.33 2.82 -0.49
CA ASP A 181 13.84 3.38 0.76
C ASP A 181 15.34 3.12 0.96
N TYR A 182 15.88 2.02 0.39
CA TYR A 182 17.32 1.72 0.40
C TYR A 182 18.09 2.44 -0.72
N THR A 183 17.44 2.92 -1.76
CA THR A 183 18.16 3.55 -2.88
C THR A 183 18.54 5.00 -2.56
N ARG A 184 19.86 5.28 -2.60
CA ARG A 184 20.38 6.65 -2.48
C ARG A 184 20.02 7.45 -3.73
N THR A 185 18.93 8.18 -3.71
CA THR A 185 18.67 9.15 -4.78
C THR A 185 19.04 10.54 -4.31
N ALA A 186 20.18 11.02 -4.79
CA ALA A 186 20.57 12.45 -4.72
C ALA A 186 19.51 13.39 -5.34
N ARG A 187 18.47 12.82 -5.98
CA ARG A 187 17.42 13.54 -6.72
C ARG A 187 16.18 13.89 -5.91
N THR A 188 15.87 13.19 -4.82
CA THR A 188 14.58 13.37 -4.13
C THR A 188 14.61 14.31 -2.93
N GLY A 189 15.80 14.62 -2.40
CA GLY A 189 15.93 15.45 -1.18
C GLY A 189 15.25 14.85 0.07
N LYS A 190 14.76 13.61 0.00
CA LYS A 190 14.23 12.86 1.15
C LYS A 190 15.36 12.07 1.81
N PRO A 191 15.40 11.99 3.14
CA PRO A 191 16.31 11.06 3.81
C PRO A 191 16.00 9.64 3.33
N SER A 192 17.00 8.88 2.92
CA SER A 192 16.91 7.45 2.62
C SER A 192 17.01 6.63 3.90
N ASN A 193 16.63 5.35 3.82
CA ASN A 193 16.71 4.40 4.93
C ASN A 193 15.83 4.77 6.15
N ASN A 194 14.64 5.35 5.91
CA ASN A 194 13.70 5.65 6.99
C ASN A 194 13.23 4.37 7.69
N ASP A 195 12.99 3.29 6.95
CA ASP A 195 12.60 2.00 7.51
C ASP A 195 13.64 1.47 8.50
N LEU A 196 14.94 1.60 8.19
CA LEU A 196 16.00 1.21 9.12
C LEU A 196 16.02 2.10 10.37
N ARG A 197 15.83 3.40 10.22
CA ARG A 197 15.77 4.35 11.36
C ARG A 197 14.56 4.12 12.26
N GLU A 198 13.46 3.64 11.69
CA GLU A 198 12.25 3.25 12.40
C GLU A 198 12.27 1.79 12.87
N HIS A 199 13.43 1.12 12.79
CA HIS A 199 13.64 -0.28 13.18
C HIS A 199 12.75 -1.28 12.44
N LYS A 200 12.25 -0.91 11.25
CA LYS A 200 11.41 -1.76 10.43
C LYS A 200 12.25 -2.78 9.67
N VAL A 201 11.89 -4.06 9.77
CA VAL A 201 12.49 -5.13 8.96
C VAL A 201 11.63 -5.32 7.72
N THR A 202 12.07 -4.70 6.62
CA THR A 202 11.41 -4.82 5.31
C THR A 202 12.05 -5.91 4.44
N LEU A 203 11.46 -6.23 3.30
CA LEU A 203 11.86 -7.40 2.51
C LEU A 203 13.33 -7.43 2.10
N PRO A 204 13.98 -6.31 1.70
CA PRO A 204 15.40 -6.33 1.38
C PRO A 204 16.27 -6.85 2.54
N LEU A 205 16.11 -6.29 3.74
CA LEU A 205 16.86 -6.75 4.92
C LEU A 205 16.43 -8.17 5.33
N LEU A 206 15.14 -8.48 5.29
CA LEU A 206 14.63 -9.79 5.67
C LEU A 206 15.22 -10.91 4.83
N THR A 207 15.40 -10.71 3.52
CA THR A 207 16.02 -11.72 2.64
C THR A 207 17.50 -11.97 2.98
N VAL A 208 18.19 -10.98 3.49
CA VAL A 208 19.56 -11.14 4.01
C VAL A 208 19.53 -11.90 5.32
N LEU A 209 18.67 -11.50 6.27
CA LEU A 209 18.52 -12.17 7.57
C LEU A 209 18.13 -13.66 7.46
N GLU A 210 17.44 -14.05 6.39
CA GLU A 210 17.10 -15.45 6.10
C GLU A 210 18.27 -16.24 5.50
N SER A 211 19.25 -15.57 4.90
CA SER A 211 20.37 -16.21 4.21
C SER A 211 21.62 -16.39 5.09
N VAL A 212 21.66 -15.72 6.26
CA VAL A 212 22.82 -15.76 7.17
C VAL A 212 22.59 -16.70 8.35
N GLY A 213 23.70 -17.12 9.00
CA GLY A 213 23.64 -17.92 10.22
C GLY A 213 23.16 -17.12 11.44
N GLU A 214 22.75 -17.84 12.50
CA GLU A 214 22.11 -17.27 13.69
C GLU A 214 22.93 -16.17 14.38
N GLU A 215 24.25 -16.34 14.51
CA GLU A 215 25.13 -15.34 15.13
C GLU A 215 25.16 -14.04 14.31
N ARG A 216 25.27 -14.15 12.99
CA ARG A 216 25.24 -12.99 12.09
C ARG A 216 23.89 -12.31 12.10
N ARG A 217 22.80 -13.09 12.13
CA ARG A 217 21.44 -12.57 12.25
C ARG A 217 21.28 -11.72 13.51
N LYS A 218 21.73 -12.21 14.68
CA LYS A 218 21.70 -11.46 15.92
C LYS A 218 22.49 -10.15 15.84
N GLU A 219 23.67 -10.20 15.24
CA GLU A 219 24.48 -9.00 15.02
C GLU A 219 23.75 -7.94 14.19
N LEU A 220 23.15 -8.35 13.05
CA LEU A 220 22.42 -7.44 12.18
C LEU A 220 21.19 -6.83 12.88
N LEU A 221 20.43 -7.62 13.64
CA LEU A 221 19.30 -7.13 14.44
C LEU A 221 19.75 -6.18 15.56
N ALA A 222 20.90 -6.45 16.20
CA ALA A 222 21.48 -5.54 17.19
C ALA A 222 21.93 -4.22 16.58
N ARG A 223 22.39 -4.23 15.31
CA ARG A 223 22.70 -3.00 14.55
C ARG A 223 21.41 -2.25 14.20
N LEU A 224 20.37 -2.95 13.75
CA LEU A 224 19.07 -2.34 13.44
C LEU A 224 18.51 -1.58 14.66
N ALA A 225 18.62 -2.14 15.85
CA ALA A 225 18.15 -1.50 17.08
C ALA A 225 18.87 -0.16 17.41
N ARG A 226 19.99 0.14 16.76
CA ARG A 226 20.77 1.38 16.93
C ARG A 226 20.59 2.39 15.80
N CYS A 227 19.89 2.02 14.74
CA CYS A 227 19.75 2.87 13.53
C CYS A 227 19.04 4.20 13.78
N HIS A 228 18.25 4.31 14.84
CA HIS A 228 17.61 5.57 15.20
C HIS A 228 18.62 6.64 15.67
N GLU A 229 19.68 6.21 16.35
CA GLU A 229 20.66 7.09 16.98
C GLU A 229 22.01 7.12 16.21
N GLU A 230 22.34 6.07 15.45
CA GLU A 230 23.63 5.86 14.83
C GLU A 230 23.56 5.79 13.29
N ASP A 231 24.00 6.83 12.60
CA ASP A 231 24.11 6.83 11.13
C ASP A 231 25.04 5.72 10.60
N GLU A 232 26.11 5.39 11.32
CA GLU A 232 27.04 4.31 10.98
C GLU A 232 26.32 2.95 10.91
N SER A 233 25.38 2.69 11.81
CA SER A 233 24.58 1.46 11.81
C SER A 233 23.64 1.39 10.60
N VAL A 234 23.08 2.52 10.17
CA VAL A 234 22.24 2.65 8.96
C VAL A 234 23.08 2.36 7.72
N GLU A 235 24.24 3.03 7.58
CA GLU A 235 25.15 2.85 6.43
C GLU A 235 25.65 1.40 6.34
N TYR A 236 25.98 0.81 7.48
CA TYR A 236 26.40 -0.58 7.53
C TYR A 236 25.32 -1.55 7.04
N LEU A 237 24.07 -1.43 7.54
CA LEU A 237 22.98 -2.29 7.13
C LEU A 237 22.61 -2.08 5.65
N GLN A 238 22.60 -0.84 5.19
CA GLN A 238 22.37 -0.55 3.76
C GLN A 238 23.42 -1.26 2.90
N HIS A 239 24.70 -1.12 3.24
CA HIS A 239 25.79 -1.77 2.51
C HIS A 239 25.68 -3.30 2.48
N ILE A 240 25.29 -3.91 3.62
CA ILE A 240 25.03 -5.35 3.69
C ILE A 240 23.89 -5.76 2.79
N VAL A 241 22.75 -5.05 2.81
CA VAL A 241 21.59 -5.35 1.97
C VAL A 241 21.95 -5.24 0.48
N GLU A 242 22.72 -4.22 0.09
CA GLU A 242 23.20 -4.05 -1.29
C GLU A 242 24.14 -5.19 -1.72
N ASN A 243 25.15 -5.53 -0.91
CA ASN A 243 26.17 -6.51 -1.30
C ASN A 243 25.73 -7.98 -1.19
N GLU A 244 24.80 -8.30 -0.30
CA GLU A 244 24.31 -9.68 -0.14
C GLU A 244 23.10 -9.98 -1.03
N GLY A 245 22.77 -9.07 -1.96
CA GLY A 245 21.71 -9.26 -2.95
C GLY A 245 20.30 -9.16 -2.37
N GLY A 246 20.13 -8.40 -1.27
CA GLY A 246 18.83 -8.19 -0.64
C GLY A 246 17.84 -7.47 -1.56
N MET A 247 18.35 -6.47 -2.29
CA MET A 247 17.55 -5.70 -3.25
C MET A 247 17.06 -6.56 -4.42
N GLU A 248 17.95 -7.35 -5.03
CA GLU A 248 17.61 -8.23 -6.15
C GLU A 248 16.64 -9.33 -5.75
N LYS A 249 16.78 -9.87 -4.54
CA LYS A 249 15.87 -10.89 -4.01
C LYS A 249 14.47 -10.29 -3.78
N ALA A 250 14.38 -9.09 -3.21
CA ALA A 250 13.12 -8.37 -3.04
C ALA A 250 12.47 -8.02 -4.39
N ALA A 251 13.27 -7.52 -5.36
CA ALA A 251 12.79 -7.19 -6.69
C ALA A 251 12.22 -8.42 -7.43
N ARG A 252 12.79 -9.63 -7.26
CA ARG A 252 12.21 -10.86 -7.83
C ARG A 252 10.82 -11.15 -7.26
N VAL A 253 10.63 -11.01 -5.95
CA VAL A 253 9.31 -11.20 -5.32
C VAL A 253 8.30 -10.16 -5.85
N MET A 254 8.71 -8.91 -6.00
CA MET A 254 7.89 -7.85 -6.62
C MET A 254 7.46 -8.24 -8.03
N GLN A 255 8.41 -8.71 -8.87
CA GLN A 255 8.12 -9.12 -10.25
C GLN A 255 7.15 -10.32 -10.32
N GLU A 256 7.20 -11.25 -9.36
CA GLU A 256 6.22 -12.34 -9.26
C GLU A 256 4.80 -11.82 -9.03
N TYR A 257 4.64 -10.79 -8.20
CA TYR A 257 3.34 -10.16 -7.98
C TYR A 257 2.85 -9.39 -9.21
N LEU A 258 3.74 -8.66 -9.91
CA LEU A 258 3.40 -8.01 -11.17
C LEU A 258 2.99 -9.01 -12.25
N ALA A 259 3.68 -10.14 -12.36
CA ALA A 259 3.32 -11.21 -13.28
C ALA A 259 1.93 -11.80 -12.96
N ARG A 260 1.58 -11.97 -11.67
CA ARG A 260 0.23 -12.39 -11.25
C ARG A 260 -0.83 -11.35 -11.65
N ALA A 261 -0.56 -10.06 -11.49
CA ALA A 261 -1.47 -9.01 -11.92
C ALA A 261 -1.67 -9.03 -13.45
N MET A 262 -0.59 -9.13 -14.21
CA MET A 262 -0.65 -9.24 -15.68
C MET A 262 -1.40 -10.49 -16.15
N SER A 263 -1.25 -11.62 -15.46
CA SER A 263 -2.00 -12.84 -15.73
C SER A 263 -3.52 -12.65 -15.59
N VAL A 264 -3.97 -11.88 -14.60
CA VAL A 264 -5.40 -11.53 -14.47
C VAL A 264 -5.87 -10.71 -15.66
N LEU A 265 -5.09 -9.73 -16.10
CA LEU A 265 -5.45 -8.90 -17.25
C LEU A 265 -5.50 -9.68 -18.55
N SER A 266 -4.76 -10.76 -18.70
CA SER A 266 -4.80 -11.62 -19.87
C SER A 266 -6.13 -12.37 -20.07
N GLU A 267 -6.96 -12.44 -19.01
CA GLU A 267 -8.32 -13.01 -19.07
C GLU A 267 -9.37 -12.03 -19.68
N TYR A 268 -8.95 -10.78 -19.97
CA TYR A 268 -9.81 -9.74 -20.52
C TYR A 268 -9.46 -9.46 -21.99
N GLU A 269 -10.48 -9.16 -22.78
CA GLU A 269 -10.29 -8.72 -24.16
C GLU A 269 -9.44 -7.43 -24.25
N PRO A 270 -8.69 -7.23 -25.32
CA PRO A 270 -7.95 -5.99 -25.55
C PRO A 270 -8.85 -4.77 -25.49
N SER A 271 -8.44 -3.77 -24.69
CA SER A 271 -9.14 -2.48 -24.56
C SER A 271 -8.19 -1.42 -24.00
N GLU A 272 -8.49 -0.15 -24.26
CA GLU A 272 -7.73 0.97 -23.67
C GLU A 272 -7.67 0.91 -22.14
N TYR A 273 -8.72 0.41 -21.49
CA TYR A 273 -8.79 0.28 -20.02
C TYR A 273 -7.88 -0.84 -19.51
N ARG A 274 -7.84 -1.99 -20.20
CA ARG A 274 -6.91 -3.07 -19.90
C ARG A 274 -5.47 -2.60 -20.09
N ASP A 275 -5.19 -1.90 -21.19
CA ASP A 275 -3.85 -1.40 -21.47
C ASP A 275 -3.42 -0.33 -20.46
N ALA A 276 -4.35 0.52 -19.98
CA ALA A 276 -4.08 1.47 -18.90
C ALA A 276 -3.74 0.76 -17.57
N LEU A 277 -4.44 -0.35 -17.23
CA LEU A 277 -4.12 -1.15 -16.06
C LEU A 277 -2.79 -1.92 -16.21
N ALA A 278 -2.47 -2.39 -17.41
CA ALA A 278 -1.17 -2.99 -17.71
C ALA A 278 -0.02 -1.96 -17.57
N ASN A 279 -0.21 -0.75 -18.08
CA ASN A 279 0.75 0.35 -17.92
C ASN A 279 0.94 0.73 -16.44
N LEU A 280 -0.08 0.59 -15.59
CA LEU A 280 0.07 0.77 -14.15
C LEU A 280 0.99 -0.29 -13.54
N CYS A 281 0.93 -1.55 -13.99
CA CYS A 281 1.87 -2.59 -13.56
C CYS A 281 3.31 -2.22 -13.94
N VAL A 282 3.54 -1.76 -15.16
CA VAL A 282 4.87 -1.30 -15.63
C VAL A 282 5.35 -0.13 -14.76
N TYR A 283 4.49 0.87 -14.56
CA TYR A 283 4.83 2.03 -13.71
C TYR A 283 5.24 1.63 -12.31
N VAL A 284 4.51 0.70 -11.67
CA VAL A 284 4.86 0.21 -10.32
C VAL A 284 6.23 -0.47 -10.29
N GLY A 285 6.56 -1.24 -11.34
CA GLY A 285 7.84 -1.95 -11.42
C GLY A 285 9.05 -1.08 -11.78
N GLU A 286 8.83 0.05 -12.47
CA GLU A 286 9.89 0.89 -13.02
C GLU A 286 10.05 2.24 -12.30
N ARG A 287 9.16 2.59 -11.35
CA ARG A 287 9.26 3.86 -10.63
C ARG A 287 10.55 3.94 -9.82
N ASP A 288 11.16 5.10 -9.82
CA ASP A 288 12.42 5.44 -9.16
C ASP A 288 12.24 6.45 -8.00
N ARG A 289 10.97 6.71 -7.62
CA ARG A 289 10.57 7.64 -6.55
C ARG A 289 9.12 7.42 -6.10
#